data_8f9ec7081bfb490d932c04b602bbdeb4
#
_entry.id   8f9ec7081bfb490d932c04b602bbdeb4
#
_cell.length_a   1.000
_cell.length_b   1.000
_cell.length_c   1.000
_cell.angle_alpha   90.00
_cell.angle_beta   90.00
_cell.angle_gamma   90.00
#
_symmetry.space_group_name_H-M   'P 1'
#
loop_
_entity.id
_entity.type
_entity.pdbx_description
1 polymer ?
#
loop_
_entity_poly.entity_id
_entity_poly.type
_entity_poly.pdbx_seq_one_letter_code
_entity_poly.pdbx_strand_id
1 'polypeptide(L)'
;MLDANAAVPLYAQLEQKIELQIANRALHPGDRLPTEAQLARENGVSVITVRKAIDGLVRKGLLECKQGKGTFVSHHKLQRNMKKLQSFSDMCRQMGMKPGARMVENHLVPASAPIARRLGVDAGSSVIYISRLRLADGVPVQIEKS
;
A
#
# COMPACT_ATOMS: atom_id res chain seq x y z
N MET A 1 22.43 15.76 0.80
CA MET A 1 23.48 15.14 1.62
C MET A 1 22.90 15.00 3.02
N LEU A 2 23.19 13.95 3.78
CA LEU A 2 22.74 13.83 5.17
C LEU A 2 23.65 14.71 6.05
N ASP A 3 23.05 15.36 7.06
CA ASP A 3 23.79 16.29 7.94
C ASP A 3 24.02 15.63 9.32
N ALA A 4 25.29 15.37 9.63
CA ALA A 4 25.67 14.78 10.91
C ALA A 4 25.49 15.73 12.12
N ASN A 5 25.40 17.03 11.88
CA ASN A 5 25.25 18.07 12.91
C ASN A 5 23.77 18.46 13.16
N ALA A 6 22.84 17.90 12.37
CA ALA A 6 21.43 18.16 12.56
C ALA A 6 20.87 17.49 13.83
N ALA A 7 19.87 18.09 14.45
CA ALA A 7 19.16 17.51 15.61
C ALA A 7 18.47 16.19 15.27
N VAL A 8 18.21 15.93 13.98
CA VAL A 8 17.57 14.69 13.51
C VAL A 8 18.63 13.61 13.28
N PRO A 9 18.50 12.43 13.90
CA PRO A 9 19.47 11.34 13.71
C PRO A 9 19.63 10.92 12.24
N LEU A 10 20.85 10.55 11.83
CA LEU A 10 21.17 10.19 10.43
C LEU A 10 20.28 9.09 9.85
N TYR A 11 19.89 8.08 10.66
CA TYR A 11 18.96 7.04 10.19
C TYR A 11 17.58 7.61 9.85
N ALA A 12 17.09 8.57 10.64
CA ALA A 12 15.77 9.19 10.39
C ALA A 12 15.80 10.12 9.16
N GLN A 13 16.92 10.82 8.93
CA GLN A 13 17.14 11.59 7.70
C GLN A 13 17.16 10.67 6.47
N LEU A 14 17.79 9.50 6.57
CA LEU A 14 17.83 8.51 5.48
C LEU A 14 16.44 7.90 5.24
N GLU A 15 15.67 7.60 6.30
CA GLU A 15 14.28 7.20 6.17
C GLU A 15 13.48 8.23 5.38
N GLN A 16 13.53 9.49 5.80
CA GLN A 16 12.79 10.58 5.15
C GLN A 16 13.20 10.76 3.69
N LYS A 17 14.50 10.64 3.38
CA LYS A 17 15.00 10.72 2.00
C LYS A 17 14.38 9.63 1.12
N ILE A 18 14.37 8.38 1.59
CA ILE A 18 13.79 7.25 0.84
C ILE A 18 12.27 7.39 0.74
N GLU A 19 11.59 7.82 1.81
CA GLU A 19 10.15 8.12 1.79
C GLU A 19 9.79 9.15 0.72
N LEU A 20 10.55 10.23 0.60
CA LEU A 20 10.37 11.24 -0.43
C LEU A 20 10.58 10.68 -1.83
N GLN A 21 11.56 9.81 -2.03
CA GLN A 21 11.79 9.16 -3.34
C GLN A 21 10.62 8.26 -3.74
N ILE A 22 10.02 7.54 -2.78
CA ILE A 22 8.81 6.74 -3.01
C ILE A 22 7.60 7.65 -3.29
N ALA A 23 7.42 8.71 -2.49
CA ALA A 23 6.32 9.64 -2.63
C ALA A 23 6.34 10.39 -3.98
N ASN A 24 7.54 10.78 -4.43
CA ASN A 24 7.75 11.48 -5.70
C ASN A 24 7.84 10.53 -6.90
N ARG A 25 7.61 9.23 -6.69
CA ARG A 25 7.69 8.18 -7.73
C ARG A 25 9.07 8.07 -8.40
N ALA A 26 10.13 8.53 -7.75
CA ALA A 26 11.51 8.23 -8.17
C ALA A 26 11.88 6.77 -7.86
N LEU A 27 11.22 6.16 -6.88
CA LEU A 27 11.23 4.74 -6.59
C LEU A 27 9.82 4.19 -6.71
N HIS A 28 9.63 3.15 -7.52
CA HIS A 28 8.33 2.52 -7.77
C HIS A 28 8.14 1.25 -6.94
N PRO A 29 6.89 0.85 -6.67
CA PRO A 29 6.61 -0.44 -6.05
C PRO A 29 7.26 -1.59 -6.84
N GLY A 30 8.01 -2.44 -6.14
CA GLY A 30 8.78 -3.53 -6.73
C GLY A 30 10.22 -3.18 -7.09
N ASP A 31 10.61 -1.91 -7.11
CA ASP A 31 12.00 -1.51 -7.35
C ASP A 31 12.92 -2.04 -6.25
N ARG A 32 14.09 -2.51 -6.67
CA ARG A 32 15.13 -2.97 -5.75
C ARG A 32 15.96 -1.79 -5.29
N LEU A 33 16.13 -1.64 -3.97
CA LEU A 33 17.05 -0.67 -3.41
C LEU A 33 18.50 -1.13 -3.61
N PRO A 34 19.46 -0.17 -3.65
CA PRO A 34 20.88 -0.49 -3.53
C PRO A 34 21.15 -1.30 -2.25
N THR A 35 22.24 -2.06 -2.24
CA THR A 35 22.64 -2.83 -1.05
C THR A 35 22.94 -1.90 0.14
N GLU A 36 22.83 -2.42 1.37
CA GLU A 36 23.17 -1.65 2.59
C GLU A 36 24.55 -0.99 2.48
N ALA A 37 25.54 -1.71 1.92
CA ALA A 37 26.91 -1.19 1.75
C ALA A 37 26.98 -0.07 0.69
N GLN A 38 26.18 -0.16 -0.38
CA GLN A 38 26.09 0.91 -1.38
C GLN A 38 25.41 2.14 -0.80
N LEU A 39 24.25 1.97 -0.14
CA LEU A 39 23.55 3.07 0.54
C LEU A 39 24.42 3.75 1.59
N ALA A 40 25.23 2.99 2.35
CA ALA A 40 26.15 3.53 3.33
C ALA A 40 27.19 4.45 2.66
N ARG A 41 27.81 3.99 1.57
CA ARG A 41 28.80 4.77 0.79
C ARG A 41 28.17 6.02 0.16
N GLU A 42 27.05 5.88 -0.50
CA GLU A 42 26.35 6.98 -1.19
C GLU A 42 25.89 8.10 -0.25
N ASN A 43 25.61 7.75 1.01
CA ASN A 43 25.09 8.70 1.98
C ASN A 43 26.11 9.10 3.07
N GLY A 44 27.34 8.54 3.03
CA GLY A 44 28.39 8.85 4.01
C GLY A 44 28.06 8.42 5.44
N VAL A 45 27.36 7.28 5.61
CA VAL A 45 26.92 6.76 6.91
C VAL A 45 27.36 5.32 7.13
N SER A 46 27.28 4.83 8.37
CA SER A 46 27.59 3.44 8.67
C SER A 46 26.49 2.48 8.14
N VAL A 47 26.88 1.23 7.85
CA VAL A 47 25.93 0.17 7.47
C VAL A 47 24.87 -0.06 8.57
N ILE A 48 25.25 0.11 9.84
CA ILE A 48 24.32 0.00 10.98
C ILE A 48 23.24 1.10 10.90
N THR A 49 23.62 2.32 10.54
CA THR A 49 22.70 3.45 10.33
C THR A 49 21.72 3.15 9.19
N VAL A 50 22.22 2.61 8.08
CA VAL A 50 21.38 2.20 6.94
C VAL A 50 20.41 1.09 7.34
N ARG A 51 20.87 0.07 8.04
CA ARG A 51 20.03 -1.04 8.51
C ARG A 51 18.90 -0.53 9.40
N LYS A 52 19.20 0.36 10.34
CA LYS A 52 18.19 0.98 11.21
C LYS A 52 17.14 1.77 10.41
N ALA A 53 17.54 2.49 9.37
CA ALA A 53 16.62 3.20 8.49
C ALA A 53 15.74 2.22 7.68
N ILE A 54 16.34 1.17 7.10
CA ILE A 54 15.60 0.14 6.38
C ILE A 54 14.57 -0.56 7.29
N ASP A 55 14.97 -0.93 8.50
CA ASP A 55 14.06 -1.55 9.49
C ASP A 55 12.89 -0.63 9.85
N GLY A 56 13.14 0.68 9.96
CA GLY A 56 12.08 1.68 10.15
C GLY A 56 11.10 1.71 8.99
N LEU A 57 11.59 1.72 7.76
CA LEU A 57 10.78 1.73 6.55
C LEU A 57 10.01 0.41 6.32
N VAL A 58 10.60 -0.72 6.72
CA VAL A 58 9.91 -2.03 6.71
C VAL A 58 8.75 -2.04 7.72
N ARG A 59 8.97 -1.52 8.95
CA ARG A 59 7.88 -1.39 9.94
C ARG A 59 6.75 -0.47 9.47
N LYS A 60 7.06 0.56 8.68
CA LYS A 60 6.08 1.44 8.04
C LYS A 60 5.41 0.80 6.82
N GLY A 61 5.86 -0.40 6.40
CA GLY A 61 5.33 -1.10 5.23
C GLY A 61 5.73 -0.50 3.88
N LEU A 62 6.71 0.41 3.87
CA LEU A 62 7.22 1.06 2.66
C LEU A 62 8.26 0.21 1.92
N LEU A 63 8.97 -0.63 2.65
CA LEU A 63 9.96 -1.57 2.12
C LEU A 63 9.63 -3.01 2.54
N GLU A 64 10.10 -3.97 1.76
CA GLU A 64 10.11 -5.40 2.09
C GLU A 64 11.51 -5.99 1.88
N CYS A 65 12.01 -6.73 2.88
CA CYS A 65 13.25 -7.47 2.76
C CYS A 65 12.96 -8.90 2.30
N LYS A 66 13.56 -9.32 1.19
CA LYS A 66 13.49 -10.70 0.67
C LYS A 66 14.83 -11.38 0.91
N GLN A 67 14.85 -12.41 1.76
CA GLN A 67 16.07 -13.13 2.12
C GLN A 67 16.83 -13.58 0.87
N GLY A 68 18.12 -13.29 0.80
CA GLY A 68 19.00 -13.59 -0.34
C GLY A 68 18.75 -12.78 -1.61
N LYS A 69 17.66 -11.99 -1.69
CA LYS A 69 17.30 -11.22 -2.89
C LYS A 69 17.52 -9.72 -2.74
N GLY A 70 17.47 -9.20 -1.51
CA GLY A 70 17.67 -7.78 -1.19
C GLY A 70 16.41 -7.09 -0.65
N THR A 71 16.47 -5.76 -0.60
CA THR A 71 15.39 -4.89 -0.14
C THR A 71 14.68 -4.26 -1.34
N PHE A 72 13.36 -4.27 -1.30
CA PHE A 72 12.49 -3.79 -2.38
C PHE A 72 11.48 -2.78 -1.85
N VAL A 73 11.06 -1.84 -2.70
CA VAL A 73 9.90 -1.00 -2.39
C VAL A 73 8.66 -1.88 -2.34
N SER A 74 7.94 -1.81 -1.23
CA SER A 74 6.74 -2.62 -1.05
C SER A 74 5.68 -2.24 -2.08
N HIS A 75 5.00 -3.24 -2.63
CA HIS A 75 3.71 -3.00 -3.24
C HIS A 75 2.77 -2.60 -2.11
N HIS A 76 2.27 -1.38 -2.09
CA HIS A 76 1.30 -0.93 -1.09
C HIS A 76 0.11 -1.91 -1.07
N LYS A 77 0.10 -2.83 -0.10
CA LYS A 77 -1.14 -3.49 0.26
C LYS A 77 -2.01 -2.41 0.88
N LEU A 78 -3.09 -2.05 0.23
CA LEU A 78 -4.10 -1.16 0.78
C LEU A 78 -4.58 -1.74 2.12
N GLN A 79 -3.94 -1.36 3.23
CA GLN A 79 -4.39 -1.74 4.56
C GLN A 79 -5.61 -0.88 4.90
N ARG A 80 -6.77 -1.51 4.82
CA ARG A 80 -8.02 -0.89 5.26
C ARG A 80 -7.94 -0.66 6.76
N ASN A 81 -7.81 0.60 7.18
CA ASN A 81 -7.86 0.94 8.60
C ASN A 81 -9.32 0.79 9.08
N MET A 82 -9.63 -0.37 9.69
CA MET A 82 -10.97 -0.75 10.12
C MET A 82 -11.59 0.18 11.19
N LYS A 83 -10.82 1.12 11.72
CA LYS A 83 -11.30 2.09 12.72
C LYS A 83 -12.01 3.32 12.13
N LYS A 84 -11.95 3.54 10.82
CA LYS A 84 -12.69 4.58 10.12
C LYS A 84 -13.43 3.97 8.93
N LEU A 85 -14.75 4.17 8.87
CA LEU A 85 -15.59 3.88 7.70
C LEU A 85 -15.15 4.81 6.56
N GLN A 86 -14.14 4.39 5.79
CA GLN A 86 -13.66 5.10 4.62
C GLN A 86 -14.02 4.32 3.37
N SER A 87 -14.47 5.02 2.34
CA SER A 87 -14.67 4.39 1.04
C SER A 87 -13.30 4.03 0.41
N PHE A 88 -13.30 3.03 -0.48
CA PHE A 88 -12.11 2.69 -1.25
C PHE A 88 -11.54 3.91 -2.00
N SER A 89 -12.41 4.74 -2.54
CA SER A 89 -12.01 5.95 -3.28
C SER A 89 -11.32 6.97 -2.39
N ASP A 90 -11.81 7.17 -1.16
CA ASP A 90 -11.20 8.12 -0.22
C ASP A 90 -9.84 7.61 0.26
N MET A 91 -9.73 6.30 0.50
CA MET A 91 -8.46 5.67 0.85
C MET A 91 -7.41 5.87 -0.27
N CYS A 92 -7.77 5.63 -1.54
CA CYS A 92 -6.88 5.89 -2.66
C CYS A 92 -6.43 7.34 -2.74
N ARG A 93 -7.38 8.29 -2.60
CA ARG A 93 -7.06 9.74 -2.65
C ARG A 93 -6.11 10.16 -1.53
N GLN A 94 -6.32 9.67 -0.30
CA GLN A 94 -5.42 9.95 0.83
C GLN A 94 -4.00 9.43 0.60
N MET A 95 -3.87 8.35 -0.16
CA MET A 95 -2.58 7.77 -0.54
C MET A 95 -2.01 8.39 -1.84
N GLY A 96 -2.62 9.47 -2.35
CA GLY A 96 -2.20 10.12 -3.59
C GLY A 96 -2.42 9.29 -4.85
N MET A 97 -3.25 8.23 -4.79
CA MET A 97 -3.55 7.35 -5.90
C MET A 97 -4.90 7.69 -6.55
N LYS A 98 -5.03 7.47 -7.84
CA LYS A 98 -6.28 7.63 -8.58
C LYS A 98 -7.14 6.38 -8.41
N PRO A 99 -8.35 6.47 -7.77
CA PRO A 99 -9.25 5.33 -7.66
C PRO A 99 -9.89 5.02 -9.00
N GLY A 100 -10.08 3.72 -9.27
CA GLY A 100 -10.79 3.22 -10.44
C GLY A 100 -11.60 1.97 -10.11
N ALA A 101 -12.51 1.61 -10.98
CA ALA A 101 -13.26 0.37 -10.91
C ALA A 101 -13.59 -0.14 -12.31
N ARG A 102 -13.54 -1.47 -12.48
CA ARG A 102 -14.04 -2.16 -13.67
C ARG A 102 -15.11 -3.15 -13.24
N MET A 103 -16.29 -3.05 -13.83
CA MET A 103 -17.37 -4.01 -13.63
C MET A 103 -16.94 -5.38 -14.15
N VAL A 104 -17.11 -6.41 -13.34
CA VAL A 104 -16.84 -7.81 -13.70
C VAL A 104 -18.17 -8.52 -13.94
N GLU A 105 -19.12 -8.39 -12.99
CA GLU A 105 -20.44 -8.98 -13.07
C GLU A 105 -21.49 -8.00 -12.55
N ASN A 106 -22.66 -8.01 -13.18
CA ASN A 106 -23.84 -7.25 -12.75
C ASN A 106 -25.09 -7.98 -13.26
N HIS A 107 -25.78 -8.67 -12.39
CA HIS A 107 -26.98 -9.42 -12.74
C HIS A 107 -27.90 -9.62 -11.52
N LEU A 108 -29.17 -9.96 -11.82
CA LEU A 108 -30.14 -10.28 -10.79
C LEU A 108 -29.95 -11.73 -10.30
N VAL A 109 -30.04 -11.91 -8.98
CA VAL A 109 -29.98 -13.22 -8.33
C VAL A 109 -31.08 -13.33 -7.26
N PRO A 110 -31.60 -14.51 -6.96
CA PRO A 110 -32.49 -14.69 -5.81
C PRO A 110 -31.69 -14.54 -4.51
N ALA A 111 -32.21 -13.75 -3.57
CA ALA A 111 -31.59 -13.55 -2.27
C ALA A 111 -31.60 -14.85 -1.45
N SER A 112 -30.41 -15.33 -1.08
CA SER A 112 -30.31 -16.42 -0.11
C SER A 112 -30.82 -15.97 1.27
N ALA A 113 -31.25 -16.90 2.12
CA ALA A 113 -31.78 -16.57 3.45
C ALA A 113 -30.86 -15.68 4.32
N PRO A 114 -29.53 -15.84 4.34
CA PRO A 114 -28.62 -14.92 5.03
C PRO A 114 -28.59 -13.51 4.41
N ILE A 115 -28.63 -13.41 3.09
CA ILE A 115 -28.62 -12.12 2.36
C ILE A 115 -29.94 -11.40 2.57
N ALA A 116 -31.06 -12.10 2.40
CA ALA A 116 -32.41 -11.58 2.61
C ALA A 116 -32.56 -10.94 4.00
N ARG A 117 -32.12 -11.63 5.06
CA ARG A 117 -32.11 -11.09 6.43
C ARG A 117 -31.30 -9.80 6.58
N ARG A 118 -30.14 -9.70 5.92
CA ARG A 118 -29.29 -8.51 5.98
C ARG A 118 -29.87 -7.32 5.22
N LEU A 119 -30.57 -7.59 4.13
CA LEU A 119 -31.20 -6.57 3.29
C LEU A 119 -32.63 -6.21 3.73
N GLY A 120 -33.22 -6.96 4.67
CA GLY A 120 -34.61 -6.74 5.11
C GLY A 120 -35.65 -7.09 4.06
N VAL A 121 -35.36 -8.08 3.22
CA VAL A 121 -36.26 -8.58 2.17
C VAL A 121 -36.60 -10.07 2.38
N ASP A 122 -37.60 -10.61 1.68
CA ASP A 122 -37.91 -12.03 1.75
C ASP A 122 -36.86 -12.89 1.03
N ALA A 123 -36.66 -14.11 1.53
CA ALA A 123 -35.79 -15.07 0.86
C ALA A 123 -36.33 -15.41 -0.54
N GLY A 124 -35.45 -15.42 -1.53
CA GLY A 124 -35.82 -15.58 -2.93
C GLY A 124 -36.18 -14.30 -3.66
N SER A 125 -36.32 -13.15 -2.97
CA SER A 125 -36.48 -11.85 -3.63
C SER A 125 -35.36 -11.57 -4.60
N SER A 126 -35.66 -10.93 -5.72
CA SER A 126 -34.68 -10.55 -6.73
C SER A 126 -33.81 -9.41 -6.22
N VAL A 127 -32.52 -9.64 -6.12
CA VAL A 127 -31.52 -8.63 -5.70
C VAL A 127 -30.41 -8.51 -6.75
N ILE A 128 -29.77 -7.35 -6.81
CA ILE A 128 -28.67 -7.12 -7.74
C ILE A 128 -27.38 -7.67 -7.11
N TYR A 129 -26.69 -8.56 -7.82
CA TYR A 129 -25.33 -8.96 -7.52
C TYR A 129 -24.36 -8.13 -8.34
N ILE A 130 -23.39 -7.53 -7.67
CA ILE A 130 -22.33 -6.75 -8.30
C ILE A 130 -20.96 -7.30 -7.91
N SER A 131 -20.13 -7.59 -8.91
CA SER A 131 -18.70 -7.87 -8.72
C SER A 131 -17.88 -6.85 -9.47
N ARG A 132 -16.96 -6.18 -8.77
CA ARG A 132 -16.12 -5.12 -9.31
C ARG A 132 -14.65 -5.36 -9.01
N LEU A 133 -13.79 -5.13 -10.01
CA LEU A 133 -12.36 -5.04 -9.83
C LEU A 133 -12.01 -3.60 -9.46
N ARG A 134 -11.47 -3.39 -8.27
CA ARG A 134 -11.03 -2.08 -7.79
C ARG A 134 -9.59 -1.83 -8.23
N LEU A 135 -9.34 -0.64 -8.75
CA LEU A 135 -8.07 -0.22 -9.32
C LEU A 135 -7.50 0.96 -8.53
N ALA A 136 -6.18 0.95 -8.31
CA ALA A 136 -5.44 2.10 -7.81
C ALA A 136 -4.37 2.44 -8.85
N ASP A 137 -4.38 3.66 -9.39
CA ASP A 137 -3.54 4.09 -10.53
C ASP A 137 -3.60 3.14 -11.73
N GLY A 138 -4.78 2.55 -12.01
CA GLY A 138 -4.98 1.57 -13.08
C GLY A 138 -4.54 0.13 -12.75
N VAL A 139 -3.88 -0.10 -11.61
CA VAL A 139 -3.44 -1.42 -11.17
C VAL A 139 -4.56 -2.12 -10.39
N PRO A 140 -4.91 -3.38 -10.70
CA PRO A 140 -5.87 -4.16 -9.94
C PRO A 140 -5.38 -4.43 -8.51
N VAL A 141 -6.20 -4.10 -7.51
CA VAL A 141 -5.83 -4.25 -6.09
C VAL A 141 -6.83 -5.04 -5.27
N GLN A 142 -8.11 -5.10 -5.69
CA GLN A 142 -9.16 -5.78 -4.93
C GLN A 142 -10.33 -6.21 -5.83
N ILE A 143 -10.95 -7.36 -5.51
CA ILE A 143 -12.30 -7.72 -6.01
C ILE A 143 -13.30 -7.41 -4.91
N GLU A 144 -14.31 -6.62 -5.23
CA GLU A 144 -15.45 -6.32 -4.36
C GLU A 144 -16.69 -7.03 -4.90
N LYS A 145 -17.41 -7.70 -4.00
CA LYS A 145 -18.68 -8.39 -4.28
C LYS A 145 -19.75 -7.83 -3.35
N SER A 146 -20.87 -7.43 -3.90
CA SER A 146 -22.01 -6.82 -3.18
C SER A 146 -23.31 -7.41 -3.67
#